data_3203d1cf5606118f023e3e99d7d805cb
#
_entry.id   3203d1cf5606118f023e3e99d7d805cb
#
_cell.length_a   1.000
_cell.length_b   1.000
_cell.length_c   1.000
_cell.angle_alpha   90.00
_cell.angle_beta   90.00
_cell.angle_gamma   90.00
#
_symmetry.space_group_name_H-M   'P 1'
#
loop_
_entity.id
_entity.type
_entity.pdbx_description
1 polymer ?
#
loop_
_entity_poly.entity_id
_entity_poly.type
_entity_poly.pdbx_seq_one_letter_code
_entity_poly.pdbx_strand_id
1 'polypeptide(L)'
;VAAGAKAAAKIKRLLPDSNVDIFTDDTHVSYSSCGLPYYIEGNFTDYRALLVRSVEEFKAAGVDVHLESKVEKILVPQQKVLVCSSLEARLVSYDKLIIATGARPFIPNIEGYNDYNNIFTLRKIEDGISIRNSMLKAKHAVIIGSGYIGLELLEAFVRNGLSVTVLERNDKIISTFDDDMSDFIRKRLEASNEGKFEFHTNEIASEFVGKNKSAQSVKTLSGKEYFADLFVICTGVQPNIEIAKDAGIEIGSTGAIKVNKLMQTSVENIFACGDCAEKRHIINGKNVWIPLGSTANKEGRCAAMNAAGIYCEFEGVLDSAVSRCLNTTMSMTGFTEKKAIKFGYTPVSAIVSKLDKVGYMPDADDIILKVVADKITGMLLGGQAIGAIGADKRINSLASALLAHLSVEEFSSNDMTYSPPYSTTIDPLINAMLILKNKLETS
;
A
#
# COMPACT_ATOMS: atom_id res chain seq x y z
N VAL A 1 3.17 -9.87 10.37
CA VAL A 1 1.75 -9.52 10.25
C VAL A 1 1.14 -10.26 9.04
N ALA A 2 1.12 -9.74 7.83
CA ALA A 2 0.41 -10.37 6.70
C ALA A 2 1.14 -11.59 6.11
N ALA A 3 2.33 -11.40 5.53
CA ALA A 3 3.05 -12.44 4.80
C ALA A 3 3.51 -13.59 5.69
N GLY A 4 4.20 -13.29 6.81
CA GLY A 4 4.74 -14.32 7.72
C GLY A 4 3.65 -15.15 8.38
N ALA A 5 2.60 -14.52 8.90
CA ALA A 5 1.44 -15.20 9.50
C ALA A 5 0.73 -16.11 8.48
N LYS A 6 0.59 -15.64 7.22
CA LYS A 6 0.05 -16.46 6.12
C LYS A 6 0.95 -17.63 5.78
N ALA A 7 2.27 -17.43 5.73
CA ALA A 7 3.24 -18.47 5.44
C ALA A 7 3.22 -19.56 6.51
N ALA A 8 3.32 -19.21 7.78
CA ALA A 8 3.30 -20.17 8.89
C ALA A 8 2.04 -21.02 8.89
N ALA A 9 0.85 -20.39 8.79
CA ALA A 9 -0.42 -21.11 8.71
C ALA A 9 -0.54 -22.00 7.46
N LYS A 10 0.12 -21.65 6.36
CA LYS A 10 0.12 -22.46 5.13
C LYS A 10 1.04 -23.66 5.26
N ILE A 11 2.27 -23.49 5.81
CA ILE A 11 3.22 -24.58 6.05
C ILE A 11 2.59 -25.63 6.95
N LYS A 12 2.02 -25.23 8.08
CA LYS A 12 1.43 -26.16 9.04
C LYS A 12 0.29 -26.99 8.46
N ARG A 13 -0.48 -26.43 7.52
CA ARG A 13 -1.51 -27.20 6.79
C ARG A 13 -0.94 -28.17 5.76
N LEU A 14 0.24 -27.88 5.20
CA LEU A 14 0.89 -28.74 4.21
C LEU A 14 1.72 -29.85 4.86
N LEU A 15 2.35 -29.53 5.97
CA LEU A 15 3.24 -30.37 6.74
C LEU A 15 2.81 -30.37 8.22
N PRO A 16 1.76 -31.14 8.61
CA PRO A 16 1.20 -31.11 9.97
C PRO A 16 2.21 -31.45 11.08
N ASP A 17 3.20 -32.27 10.77
CA ASP A 17 4.20 -32.75 11.74
C ASP A 17 5.43 -31.81 11.84
N SER A 18 5.51 -30.75 11.03
CA SER A 18 6.62 -29.79 11.09
C SER A 18 6.54 -28.89 12.32
N ASN A 19 7.69 -28.49 12.85
CA ASN A 19 7.77 -27.42 13.82
C ASN A 19 7.76 -26.07 13.08
N VAL A 20 6.88 -25.16 13.47
CA VAL A 20 6.74 -23.85 12.84
C VAL A 20 6.73 -22.78 13.90
N ASP A 21 7.76 -21.93 13.89
CA ASP A 21 7.91 -20.82 14.81
C ASP A 21 7.71 -19.49 14.07
N ILE A 22 7.05 -18.54 14.70
CA ILE A 22 6.97 -17.13 14.30
C ILE A 22 7.68 -16.30 15.36
N PHE A 23 8.72 -15.56 14.96
CA PHE A 23 9.38 -14.55 15.78
C PHE A 23 8.98 -13.16 15.29
N THR A 24 8.57 -12.30 16.21
CA THR A 24 8.21 -10.91 15.89
C THR A 24 8.59 -9.97 17.04
N ASP A 25 9.07 -8.78 16.70
CA ASP A 25 9.33 -7.69 17.65
C ASP A 25 8.05 -6.93 18.03
N ASP A 26 6.90 -7.34 17.51
CA ASP A 26 5.60 -6.74 17.73
C ASP A 26 4.88 -7.40 18.92
N THR A 27 3.94 -6.70 19.53
CA THR A 27 3.03 -7.19 20.57
C THR A 27 1.87 -7.99 19.98
N HIS A 28 1.68 -7.94 18.67
CA HIS A 28 0.60 -8.63 17.95
C HIS A 28 1.13 -9.38 16.72
N VAL A 29 0.72 -10.62 16.54
CA VAL A 29 1.22 -11.49 15.46
C VAL A 29 0.54 -11.25 14.11
N SER A 30 -0.76 -10.96 14.12
CA SER A 30 -1.58 -10.89 12.89
C SER A 30 -2.72 -9.91 13.04
N TYR A 31 -2.66 -8.81 12.31
CA TYR A 31 -3.69 -7.76 12.32
C TYR A 31 -3.75 -7.03 10.98
N SER A 32 -4.86 -6.32 10.75
CA SER A 32 -5.10 -5.49 9.59
C SER A 32 -4.49 -4.09 9.80
N SER A 33 -3.25 -3.87 9.40
CA SER A 33 -2.64 -2.53 9.46
C SER A 33 -3.35 -1.51 8.56
N CYS A 34 -3.94 -1.95 7.45
CA CYS A 34 -4.75 -1.09 6.57
C CYS A 34 -6.07 -0.64 7.23
N GLY A 35 -6.47 -1.25 8.34
CA GLY A 35 -7.64 -0.83 9.11
C GLY A 35 -7.37 0.27 10.13
N LEU A 36 -6.11 0.63 10.36
CA LEU A 36 -5.73 1.64 11.35
C LEU A 36 -6.33 3.02 11.10
N PRO A 37 -6.34 3.58 9.86
CA PRO A 37 -7.01 4.85 9.60
C PRO A 37 -8.50 4.84 9.98
N TYR A 38 -9.21 3.74 9.71
CA TYR A 38 -10.62 3.57 10.04
C TYR A 38 -10.87 3.42 11.55
N TYR A 39 -9.91 2.82 12.28
CA TYR A 39 -9.93 2.82 13.75
C TYR A 39 -9.72 4.22 14.30
N ILE A 40 -8.79 4.99 13.72
CA ILE A 40 -8.53 6.38 14.11
C ILE A 40 -9.77 7.24 13.84
N GLU A 41 -10.41 7.07 12.70
CA GLU A 41 -11.67 7.74 12.34
C GLU A 41 -12.79 7.45 13.34
N GLY A 42 -12.82 6.25 13.92
CA GLY A 42 -13.85 5.84 14.88
C GLY A 42 -14.96 4.96 14.28
N ASN A 43 -14.76 4.38 13.11
CA ASN A 43 -15.69 3.42 12.50
C ASN A 43 -15.90 2.19 13.39
N PHE A 44 -14.97 1.93 14.28
CA PHE A 44 -15.05 1.01 15.40
C PHE A 44 -14.14 1.51 16.53
N THR A 45 -14.50 1.20 17.77
CA THR A 45 -13.84 1.76 18.96
C THR A 45 -12.80 0.85 19.58
N ASP A 46 -12.92 -0.46 19.35
CA ASP A 46 -12.02 -1.46 19.89
C ASP A 46 -11.00 -1.88 18.83
N TYR A 47 -9.72 -1.55 19.05
CA TYR A 47 -8.64 -1.94 18.12
C TYR A 47 -8.52 -3.45 17.93
N ARG A 48 -9.05 -4.26 18.88
CA ARG A 48 -9.03 -5.73 18.77
C ARG A 48 -9.81 -6.23 17.55
N ALA A 49 -10.73 -5.43 17.01
CA ALA A 49 -11.40 -5.72 15.75
C ALA A 49 -10.41 -5.80 14.54
N LEU A 50 -9.22 -5.23 14.68
CA LEU A 50 -8.15 -5.34 13.68
C LEU A 50 -7.40 -6.68 13.74
N LEU A 51 -7.49 -7.42 14.88
CA LEU A 51 -6.78 -8.68 15.04
C LEU A 51 -7.42 -9.73 14.13
N VAL A 52 -6.61 -10.30 13.24
CA VAL A 52 -7.07 -11.29 12.27
C VAL A 52 -6.97 -12.71 12.86
N ARG A 53 -5.94 -12.94 13.68
CA ARG A 53 -5.69 -14.22 14.32
C ARG A 53 -4.90 -14.04 15.60
N SER A 54 -5.35 -14.64 16.68
CA SER A 54 -4.69 -14.58 17.98
C SER A 54 -3.51 -15.56 18.10
N VAL A 55 -2.69 -15.39 19.14
CA VAL A 55 -1.58 -16.33 19.47
C VAL A 55 -2.15 -17.72 19.80
N GLU A 56 -3.26 -17.77 20.53
CA GLU A 56 -3.95 -19.00 20.93
C GLU A 56 -4.45 -19.78 19.70
N GLU A 57 -5.00 -19.08 18.71
CA GLU A 57 -5.45 -19.69 17.45
C GLU A 57 -4.28 -20.22 16.62
N PHE A 58 -3.12 -19.53 16.62
CA PHE A 58 -1.90 -20.07 16.01
C PHE A 58 -1.42 -21.30 16.73
N LYS A 59 -1.36 -21.27 18.07
CA LYS A 59 -0.95 -22.41 18.90
C LYS A 59 -1.88 -23.61 18.72
N ALA A 60 -3.19 -23.38 18.69
CA ALA A 60 -4.18 -24.44 18.41
C ALA A 60 -3.99 -25.05 17.00
N ALA A 61 -3.47 -24.28 16.06
CA ALA A 61 -3.09 -24.75 14.73
C ALA A 61 -1.69 -25.37 14.68
N GLY A 62 -0.98 -25.49 15.80
CA GLY A 62 0.37 -26.07 15.90
C GLY A 62 1.49 -25.13 15.43
N VAL A 63 1.31 -23.83 15.52
CA VAL A 63 2.33 -22.82 15.23
C VAL A 63 2.70 -22.11 16.52
N ASP A 64 3.97 -22.12 16.87
CA ASP A 64 4.49 -21.42 18.04
C ASP A 64 4.80 -19.95 17.70
N VAL A 65 4.24 -19.04 18.49
CA VAL A 65 4.39 -17.59 18.28
C VAL A 65 5.16 -16.99 19.44
N HIS A 66 6.25 -16.30 19.12
CA HIS A 66 7.11 -15.61 20.05
C HIS A 66 6.98 -14.10 19.80
N LEU A 67 6.13 -13.44 20.57
CA LEU A 67 5.97 -11.97 20.56
C LEU A 67 7.17 -11.31 21.24
N GLU A 68 7.39 -10.03 20.95
CA GLU A 68 8.48 -9.21 21.52
C GLU A 68 9.85 -9.93 21.48
N SER A 69 10.02 -10.74 20.42
CA SER A 69 11.17 -11.61 20.19
C SER A 69 11.79 -11.26 18.83
N LYS A 70 12.77 -10.37 18.88
CA LYS A 70 13.43 -9.85 17.67
C LYS A 70 14.51 -10.81 17.19
N VAL A 71 14.49 -11.15 15.92
CA VAL A 71 15.62 -11.81 15.27
C VAL A 71 16.67 -10.77 14.91
N GLU A 72 17.82 -10.82 15.59
CA GLU A 72 18.91 -9.84 15.40
C GLU A 72 19.91 -10.26 14.32
N LYS A 73 20.11 -11.56 14.12
CA LYS A 73 21.07 -12.07 13.13
C LYS A 73 20.60 -13.38 12.50
N ILE A 74 20.95 -13.58 11.23
CA ILE A 74 20.86 -14.85 10.52
C ILE A 74 22.27 -15.39 10.31
N LEU A 75 22.56 -16.53 10.88
CA LEU A 75 23.86 -17.23 10.79
C LEU A 75 23.76 -18.29 9.71
N VAL A 76 23.86 -17.88 8.45
CA VAL A 76 23.62 -18.73 7.26
C VAL A 76 24.41 -20.03 7.28
N PRO A 77 25.75 -20.03 7.52
CA PRO A 77 26.53 -21.28 7.52
C PRO A 77 26.12 -22.29 8.59
N GLN A 78 25.51 -21.82 9.68
CA GLN A 78 25.09 -22.63 10.81
C GLN A 78 23.61 -23.00 10.74
N GLN A 79 22.85 -22.44 9.80
CA GLN A 79 21.41 -22.53 9.71
C GLN A 79 20.73 -22.18 11.04
N LYS A 80 21.14 -21.05 11.65
CA LYS A 80 20.59 -20.56 12.91
C LYS A 80 20.22 -19.09 12.82
N VAL A 81 19.29 -18.69 13.65
CA VAL A 81 18.96 -17.27 13.92
C VAL A 81 19.26 -16.96 15.37
N LEU A 82 19.77 -15.75 15.64
CA LEU A 82 19.89 -15.19 16.98
C LEU A 82 18.59 -14.43 17.27
N VAL A 83 17.85 -14.94 18.25
CA VAL A 83 16.61 -14.33 18.74
C VAL A 83 16.87 -13.66 20.07
N CYS A 84 16.50 -12.40 20.19
CA CYS A 84 16.60 -11.60 21.41
C CYS A 84 15.21 -11.18 21.89
N SER A 85 14.92 -11.39 23.16
CA SER A 85 13.75 -10.88 23.87
C SER A 85 14.20 -10.08 25.09
N SER A 86 13.28 -9.52 25.87
CA SER A 86 13.61 -8.86 27.14
C SER A 86 14.20 -9.81 28.20
N LEU A 87 14.01 -11.11 28.05
CA LEU A 87 14.40 -12.14 29.02
C LEU A 87 15.71 -12.84 28.66
N GLU A 88 15.95 -13.09 27.36
CA GLU A 88 17.06 -13.92 26.90
C GLU A 88 17.47 -13.63 25.46
N ALA A 89 18.70 -14.04 25.15
CA ALA A 89 19.18 -14.16 23.78
C ALA A 89 19.53 -15.64 23.51
N ARG A 90 18.95 -16.23 22.45
CA ARG A 90 19.16 -17.64 22.13
C ARG A 90 19.34 -17.89 20.64
N LEU A 91 20.06 -18.96 20.32
CA LEU A 91 20.19 -19.46 18.95
C LEU A 91 19.12 -20.49 18.67
N VAL A 92 18.38 -20.29 17.57
CA VAL A 92 17.34 -21.22 17.08
C VAL A 92 17.77 -21.75 15.73
N SER A 93 17.80 -23.08 15.57
CA SER A 93 18.12 -23.72 14.29
C SER A 93 16.90 -23.75 13.38
N TYR A 94 17.13 -23.73 12.07
CA TYR A 94 16.08 -23.88 11.06
C TYR A 94 16.53 -24.79 9.91
N ASP A 95 15.58 -25.52 9.33
CA ASP A 95 15.75 -26.19 8.05
C ASP A 95 15.40 -25.26 6.89
N LYS A 96 14.33 -24.48 7.05
CA LYS A 96 13.89 -23.44 6.12
C LYS A 96 13.58 -22.16 6.89
N LEU A 97 13.96 -21.01 6.32
CA LEU A 97 13.70 -19.68 6.90
C LEU A 97 12.89 -18.84 5.93
N ILE A 98 11.86 -18.17 6.42
CA ILE A 98 11.08 -17.18 5.65
C ILE A 98 11.25 -15.80 6.30
N ILE A 99 11.90 -14.90 5.60
CA ILE A 99 12.06 -13.51 6.00
C ILE A 99 10.79 -12.75 5.60
N ALA A 100 10.05 -12.24 6.59
CA ALA A 100 8.82 -11.49 6.40
C ALA A 100 8.81 -10.23 7.27
N THR A 101 9.94 -9.54 7.31
CA THR A 101 10.23 -8.36 8.16
C THR A 101 9.43 -7.11 7.78
N GLY A 102 8.79 -7.14 6.60
CA GLY A 102 7.91 -6.05 6.16
C GLY A 102 8.66 -4.75 5.83
N ALA A 103 8.02 -3.64 6.15
CA ALA A 103 8.55 -2.29 5.91
C ALA A 103 8.28 -1.39 7.13
N ARG A 104 9.02 -0.31 7.24
CA ARG A 104 8.85 0.75 8.24
C ARG A 104 8.55 2.09 7.58
N PRO A 105 7.94 3.05 8.28
CA PRO A 105 7.77 4.41 7.77
C PRO A 105 9.11 5.01 7.35
N PHE A 106 9.11 5.68 6.21
CA PHE A 106 10.23 6.51 5.81
C PHE A 106 10.08 7.88 6.48
N ILE A 107 11.05 8.25 7.30
CA ILE A 107 11.07 9.54 7.98
C ILE A 107 12.17 10.37 7.30
N PRO A 108 11.82 11.47 6.61
CA PRO A 108 12.80 12.40 6.09
C PRO A 108 13.65 13.01 7.21
N ASN A 109 14.80 13.59 6.84
CA ASN A 109 15.60 14.31 7.82
C ASN A 109 14.90 15.63 8.17
N ILE A 110 14.10 15.61 9.24
CA ILE A 110 13.38 16.76 9.79
C ILE A 110 13.94 17.01 11.18
N GLU A 111 14.51 18.19 11.40
CA GLU A 111 15.09 18.57 12.70
C GLU A 111 14.00 18.55 13.79
N GLY A 112 14.35 18.10 15.00
CA GLY A 112 13.42 18.04 16.12
C GLY A 112 12.39 16.89 16.07
N TYR A 113 12.45 15.99 15.08
CA TYR A 113 11.49 14.87 14.97
C TYR A 113 11.37 14.03 16.27
N ASN A 114 12.50 13.75 16.93
CA ASN A 114 12.54 12.92 18.15
C ASN A 114 12.33 13.71 19.45
N ASP A 115 12.15 15.02 19.37
CA ASP A 115 12.12 15.88 20.55
C ASP A 115 10.74 16.03 21.16
N TYR A 116 9.69 15.70 20.41
CA TYR A 116 8.30 15.99 20.76
C TYR A 116 7.41 14.74 20.71
N ASN A 117 6.39 14.72 21.59
CA ASN A 117 5.50 13.57 21.79
C ASN A 117 4.23 13.57 20.94
N ASN A 118 3.98 14.65 20.18
CA ASN A 118 2.80 14.81 19.31
C ASN A 118 3.13 14.72 17.83
N ILE A 119 4.26 14.09 17.51
CA ILE A 119 4.68 13.75 16.15
C ILE A 119 4.60 12.23 15.99
N PHE A 120 3.89 11.76 15.00
CA PHE A 120 3.60 10.34 14.81
C PHE A 120 3.93 9.86 13.40
N THR A 121 4.10 8.57 13.28
CA THR A 121 3.98 7.79 12.04
C THR A 121 2.88 6.75 12.23
N LEU A 122 2.38 6.12 11.17
CA LEU A 122 1.35 5.09 11.27
C LEU A 122 1.82 3.77 10.66
N ARG A 123 2.03 2.76 11.50
CA ARG A 123 2.40 1.42 11.07
C ARG A 123 1.85 0.31 11.96
N LYS A 124 1.98 0.45 13.29
CA LYS A 124 1.58 -0.53 14.31
C LYS A 124 0.26 -0.12 14.98
N ILE A 125 -0.35 -1.05 15.72
CA ILE A 125 -1.58 -0.79 16.49
C ILE A 125 -1.36 0.32 17.51
N GLU A 126 -0.20 0.33 18.16
CA GLU A 126 0.18 1.34 19.17
C GLU A 126 0.23 2.76 18.57
N ASP A 127 0.68 2.87 17.32
CA ASP A 127 0.66 4.16 16.58
C ASP A 127 -0.78 4.63 16.40
N GLY A 128 -1.66 3.73 15.95
CA GLY A 128 -3.09 4.03 15.77
C GLY A 128 -3.77 4.48 17.06
N ILE A 129 -3.48 3.81 18.18
CA ILE A 129 -3.99 4.17 19.52
C ILE A 129 -3.47 5.56 19.91
N SER A 130 -2.18 5.82 19.72
CA SER A 130 -1.53 7.08 20.11
C SER A 130 -2.07 8.26 19.30
N ILE A 131 -2.20 8.09 17.97
CA ILE A 131 -2.75 9.10 17.05
C ILE A 131 -4.21 9.40 17.44
N ARG A 132 -5.04 8.37 17.65
CA ARG A 132 -6.44 8.55 18.06
C ARG A 132 -6.58 9.31 19.36
N ASN A 133 -5.80 8.96 20.38
CA ASN A 133 -5.82 9.64 21.68
C ASN A 133 -5.37 11.11 21.57
N SER A 134 -4.43 11.41 20.70
CA SER A 134 -3.97 12.77 20.44
C SER A 134 -4.98 13.56 19.61
N MET A 135 -5.59 12.94 18.60
CA MET A 135 -6.64 13.53 17.77
C MET A 135 -7.84 14.03 18.59
N LEU A 136 -8.28 13.26 19.58
CA LEU A 136 -9.42 13.64 20.45
C LEU A 136 -9.18 14.92 21.26
N LYS A 137 -7.94 15.37 21.38
CA LYS A 137 -7.54 16.58 22.13
C LYS A 137 -7.10 17.72 21.20
N ALA A 138 -6.92 17.43 19.91
CA ALA A 138 -6.44 18.37 18.92
C ALA A 138 -7.59 19.13 18.24
N LYS A 139 -7.29 20.31 17.72
CA LYS A 139 -8.16 21.08 16.84
C LYS A 139 -7.62 21.21 15.45
N HIS A 140 -6.30 21.17 15.32
CA HIS A 140 -5.60 21.26 14.04
C HIS A 140 -4.56 20.16 13.94
N ALA A 141 -4.51 19.51 12.77
CA ALA A 141 -3.51 18.53 12.43
C ALA A 141 -2.71 18.93 11.19
N VAL A 142 -1.41 18.63 11.19
CA VAL A 142 -0.57 18.69 9.98
C VAL A 142 -0.20 17.27 9.57
N ILE A 143 -0.49 16.93 8.31
CA ILE A 143 -0.09 15.68 7.67
C ILE A 143 1.05 15.98 6.69
N ILE A 144 2.18 15.29 6.82
CA ILE A 144 3.34 15.44 5.93
C ILE A 144 3.34 14.27 4.96
N GLY A 145 2.97 14.52 3.71
CA GLY A 145 2.81 13.55 2.64
C GLY A 145 1.35 13.26 2.30
N SER A 146 1.00 13.37 1.03
CA SER A 146 -0.35 13.21 0.47
C SER A 146 -0.56 11.87 -0.26
N GLY A 147 0.17 10.81 0.15
CA GLY A 147 -0.06 9.44 -0.33
C GLY A 147 -1.35 8.82 0.25
N TYR A 148 -1.61 7.54 -0.04
CA TYR A 148 -2.81 6.83 0.43
C TYR A 148 -3.05 6.98 1.94
N ILE A 149 -2.03 6.71 2.78
CA ILE A 149 -2.17 6.81 4.24
C ILE A 149 -2.47 8.25 4.66
N GLY A 150 -1.80 9.25 4.04
CA GLY A 150 -2.03 10.66 4.34
C GLY A 150 -3.46 11.10 4.03
N LEU A 151 -4.02 10.65 2.90
CA LEU A 151 -5.41 10.96 2.51
C LEU A 151 -6.44 10.23 3.37
N GLU A 152 -6.18 8.97 3.77
CA GLU A 152 -7.04 8.24 4.71
C GLU A 152 -7.04 8.89 6.11
N LEU A 153 -5.90 9.42 6.58
CA LEU A 153 -5.83 10.17 7.82
C LEU A 153 -6.46 11.56 7.70
N LEU A 154 -6.38 12.20 6.53
CA LEU A 154 -7.11 13.43 6.27
C LEU A 154 -8.61 13.20 6.50
N GLU A 155 -9.21 12.15 5.89
CA GLU A 155 -10.61 11.79 6.12
C GLU A 155 -10.89 11.57 7.62
N ALA A 156 -10.06 10.77 8.30
CA ALA A 156 -10.24 10.45 9.71
C ALA A 156 -10.26 11.72 10.60
N PHE A 157 -9.34 12.65 10.36
CA PHE A 157 -9.24 13.87 11.16
C PHE A 157 -10.38 14.85 10.86
N VAL A 158 -10.70 15.06 9.59
CA VAL A 158 -11.79 15.94 9.16
C VAL A 158 -13.13 15.47 9.72
N ARG A 159 -13.42 14.17 9.66
CA ARG A 159 -14.66 13.59 10.19
C ARG A 159 -14.76 13.65 11.73
N ASN A 160 -13.61 13.80 12.40
CA ASN A 160 -13.56 14.07 13.85
C ASN A 160 -13.50 15.58 14.18
N GLY A 161 -13.74 16.46 13.19
CA GLY A 161 -13.90 17.90 13.38
C GLY A 161 -12.60 18.69 13.44
N LEU A 162 -11.45 18.11 13.13
CA LEU A 162 -10.20 18.85 13.04
C LEU A 162 -10.12 19.65 11.74
N SER A 163 -9.44 20.78 11.79
CA SER A 163 -8.88 21.38 10.57
C SER A 163 -7.56 20.68 10.23
N VAL A 164 -7.30 20.47 8.94
CA VAL A 164 -6.14 19.69 8.49
C VAL A 164 -5.36 20.44 7.43
N THR A 165 -4.05 20.55 7.64
CA THR A 165 -3.10 21.02 6.62
C THR A 165 -2.29 19.82 6.11
N VAL A 166 -2.28 19.60 4.80
CA VAL A 166 -1.49 18.55 4.15
C VAL A 166 -0.32 19.18 3.41
N LEU A 167 0.90 18.83 3.82
CA LEU A 167 2.14 19.27 3.16
C LEU A 167 2.62 18.18 2.20
N GLU A 168 2.83 18.52 0.96
CA GLU A 168 3.34 17.62 -0.08
C GLU A 168 4.57 18.21 -0.75
N ARG A 169 5.64 17.42 -0.85
CA ARG A 169 6.91 17.85 -1.47
C ARG A 169 6.81 18.03 -2.99
N ASN A 170 5.95 17.25 -3.64
CA ASN A 170 5.73 17.30 -5.08
C ASN A 170 4.74 18.43 -5.43
N ASP A 171 4.61 18.74 -6.71
CA ASP A 171 3.64 19.69 -7.25
C ASP A 171 2.22 19.15 -7.29
N LYS A 172 2.06 17.83 -7.20
CA LYS A 172 0.79 17.11 -7.20
C LYS A 172 0.61 16.27 -5.95
N ILE A 173 -0.63 16.18 -5.46
CA ILE A 173 -1.00 15.20 -4.43
C ILE A 173 -1.00 13.80 -5.04
N ILE A 174 -0.92 12.76 -4.21
CA ILE A 174 -1.00 11.34 -4.63
C ILE A 174 -0.20 11.02 -5.91
N SER A 175 1.09 11.28 -5.89
CA SER A 175 2.02 11.18 -7.03
C SER A 175 2.11 9.80 -7.70
N THR A 176 1.39 8.79 -7.19
CA THR A 176 1.22 7.48 -7.82
C THR A 176 0.31 7.53 -9.03
N PHE A 177 -0.56 8.54 -9.14
CA PHE A 177 -1.42 8.82 -10.29
C PHE A 177 -0.69 9.71 -11.32
N ASP A 178 -1.21 9.78 -12.56
CA ASP A 178 -0.81 10.79 -13.53
C ASP A 178 -1.26 12.19 -13.06
N ASP A 179 -0.57 13.24 -13.51
CA ASP A 179 -0.80 14.62 -13.02
C ASP A 179 -2.21 15.12 -13.26
N ASP A 180 -2.79 14.83 -14.42
CA ASP A 180 -4.17 15.15 -14.77
C ASP A 180 -5.16 14.45 -13.84
N MET A 181 -4.93 13.18 -13.51
CA MET A 181 -5.76 12.42 -12.59
C MET A 181 -5.60 12.93 -11.16
N SER A 182 -4.39 13.29 -10.73
CA SER A 182 -4.15 13.95 -9.45
C SER A 182 -4.91 15.27 -9.32
N ASP A 183 -4.94 16.09 -10.37
CA ASP A 183 -5.70 17.33 -10.39
C ASP A 183 -7.22 17.11 -10.27
N PHE A 184 -7.75 16.04 -10.89
CA PHE A 184 -9.15 15.65 -10.72
C PHE A 184 -9.43 15.20 -9.29
N ILE A 185 -8.54 14.40 -8.67
CA ILE A 185 -8.67 13.99 -7.28
C ILE A 185 -8.74 15.21 -6.38
N ARG A 186 -7.76 16.13 -6.50
CA ARG A 186 -7.70 17.34 -5.69
C ARG A 186 -8.97 18.18 -5.81
N LYS A 187 -9.40 18.47 -7.03
CA LYS A 187 -10.63 19.25 -7.28
C LYS A 187 -11.86 18.60 -6.66
N ARG A 188 -11.98 17.27 -6.74
CA ARG A 188 -13.12 16.54 -6.18
C ARG A 188 -13.11 16.55 -4.66
N LEU A 189 -11.95 16.40 -4.03
CA LEU A 189 -11.81 16.50 -2.58
C LEU A 189 -12.13 17.91 -2.09
N GLU A 190 -11.57 18.97 -2.70
CA GLU A 190 -11.83 20.36 -2.34
C GLU A 190 -13.31 20.76 -2.55
N ALA A 191 -13.99 20.18 -3.54
CA ALA A 191 -15.40 20.40 -3.82
C ALA A 191 -16.36 19.65 -2.87
N SER A 192 -15.87 18.70 -2.07
CA SER A 192 -16.73 17.88 -1.19
C SER A 192 -17.42 18.68 -0.08
N ASN A 193 -16.87 19.82 0.30
CA ASN A 193 -17.30 20.63 1.45
C ASN A 193 -17.35 19.87 2.79
N GLU A 194 -16.66 18.73 2.87
CA GLU A 194 -16.58 17.90 4.07
C GLU A 194 -15.46 18.42 4.98
N GLY A 195 -15.78 19.39 5.85
CA GLY A 195 -14.86 19.90 6.86
C GLY A 195 -13.84 20.92 6.33
N LYS A 196 -12.79 21.17 7.11
CA LYS A 196 -11.77 22.17 6.82
C LYS A 196 -10.43 21.51 6.57
N PHE A 197 -9.93 21.57 5.35
CA PHE A 197 -8.59 21.11 5.02
C PHE A 197 -8.00 21.93 3.85
N GLU A 198 -6.68 21.87 3.73
CA GLU A 198 -5.95 22.52 2.65
C GLU A 198 -4.72 21.70 2.24
N PHE A 199 -4.39 21.71 0.94
CA PHE A 199 -3.20 21.11 0.38
C PHE A 199 -2.16 22.16 0.03
N HIS A 200 -0.96 22.05 0.60
CA HIS A 200 0.21 22.81 0.25
C HIS A 200 1.22 21.91 -0.47
N THR A 201 1.29 22.07 -1.77
CA THR A 201 2.27 21.35 -2.62
C THR A 201 3.56 22.13 -2.74
N ASN A 202 4.67 21.47 -3.17
CA ASN A 202 6.03 22.01 -3.19
C ASN A 202 6.52 22.47 -1.79
N GLU A 203 6.01 21.85 -0.72
CA GLU A 203 6.38 22.13 0.65
C GLU A 203 7.11 20.93 1.27
N ILE A 204 8.38 21.14 1.59
CA ILE A 204 9.25 20.12 2.19
C ILE A 204 9.46 20.46 3.67
N ALA A 205 8.93 19.65 4.57
CA ALA A 205 9.13 19.82 6.01
C ALA A 205 10.61 19.68 6.35
N SER A 206 11.14 20.59 7.18
CA SER A 206 12.55 20.69 7.51
C SER A 206 12.86 20.72 9.02
N GLU A 207 11.98 21.31 9.84
CA GLU A 207 12.19 21.48 11.27
C GLU A 207 10.87 21.48 12.03
N PHE A 208 10.78 20.74 13.11
CA PHE A 208 9.71 20.90 14.11
C PHE A 208 10.13 21.88 15.18
N VAL A 209 9.24 22.80 15.52
CA VAL A 209 9.47 23.83 16.56
C VAL A 209 8.46 23.66 17.66
N GLY A 210 8.90 23.67 18.92
CA GLY A 210 8.02 23.50 20.04
C GLY A 210 8.69 23.71 21.39
N LYS A 211 7.97 23.43 22.46
CA LYS A 211 8.44 23.51 23.85
C LYS A 211 7.77 22.44 24.72
N ASN A 212 8.38 22.14 25.86
CA ASN A 212 7.82 21.20 26.83
C ASN A 212 7.41 19.85 26.25
N LYS A 213 8.26 19.28 25.33
CA LYS A 213 8.00 18.01 24.64
C LYS A 213 6.76 18.01 23.73
N SER A 214 6.25 19.19 23.33
CA SER A 214 5.16 19.34 22.38
C SER A 214 5.58 20.24 21.23
N ALA A 215 5.58 19.71 20.00
CA ALA A 215 5.72 20.50 18.78
C ALA A 215 4.50 21.44 18.64
N GLN A 216 4.75 22.68 18.26
CA GLN A 216 3.73 23.69 18.04
C GLN A 216 3.58 24.00 16.54
N SER A 217 4.65 23.77 15.78
CA SER A 217 4.68 24.03 14.35
C SER A 217 5.69 23.13 13.64
N VAL A 218 5.57 23.07 12.31
CA VAL A 218 6.58 22.55 11.40
C VAL A 218 6.95 23.64 10.39
N LYS A 219 8.26 23.87 10.22
CA LYS A 219 8.80 24.73 9.17
C LYS A 219 9.12 23.93 7.92
N THR A 220 9.05 24.58 6.78
CA THR A 220 9.40 24.03 5.48
C THR A 220 10.64 24.72 4.89
N LEU A 221 11.26 24.09 3.88
CA LEU A 221 12.40 24.67 3.18
C LEU A 221 12.04 25.97 2.43
N SER A 222 10.76 26.23 2.17
CA SER A 222 10.28 27.50 1.60
C SER A 222 10.28 28.66 2.60
N GLY A 223 10.56 28.39 3.88
CA GLY A 223 10.53 29.35 4.98
C GLY A 223 9.16 29.57 5.60
N LYS A 224 8.11 28.85 5.15
CA LYS A 224 6.80 28.88 5.77
C LYS A 224 6.77 28.04 7.06
N GLU A 225 5.85 28.41 7.95
CA GLU A 225 5.64 27.73 9.22
C GLU A 225 4.15 27.40 9.39
N TYR A 226 3.87 26.13 9.74
CA TYR A 226 2.52 25.58 9.87
C TYR A 226 2.28 25.13 11.31
N PHE A 227 1.33 25.76 11.98
CA PHE A 227 1.00 25.50 13.38
C PHE A 227 -0.03 24.39 13.49
N ALA A 228 0.14 23.48 14.47
CA ALA A 228 -0.83 22.42 14.75
C ALA A 228 -0.64 21.85 16.16
N ASP A 229 -1.66 21.10 16.62
CA ASP A 229 -1.64 20.35 17.86
C ASP A 229 -1.10 18.92 17.67
N LEU A 230 -1.22 18.39 16.43
CA LEU A 230 -0.91 17.01 16.05
C LEU A 230 -0.20 16.99 14.69
N PHE A 231 0.89 16.22 14.60
CA PHE A 231 1.66 16.04 13.37
C PHE A 231 1.76 14.56 13.01
N VAL A 232 1.51 14.20 11.74
CA VAL A 232 1.69 12.82 11.27
C VAL A 232 2.52 12.79 10.00
N ILE A 233 3.60 11.99 10.00
CA ILE A 233 4.50 11.82 8.86
C ILE A 233 4.04 10.61 8.03
N CYS A 234 3.60 10.88 6.79
CA CYS A 234 3.05 9.92 5.82
C CYS A 234 3.84 9.95 4.50
N THR A 235 5.17 10.10 4.57
CA THR A 235 6.05 10.30 3.41
C THR A 235 6.45 9.01 2.68
N GLY A 236 5.77 7.91 2.97
CA GLY A 236 5.99 6.59 2.41
C GLY A 236 6.65 5.62 3.38
N VAL A 237 7.10 4.50 2.86
CA VAL A 237 7.70 3.40 3.62
C VAL A 237 9.03 2.97 2.98
N GLN A 238 9.82 2.19 3.72
CA GLN A 238 11.05 1.57 3.23
C GLN A 238 11.14 0.12 3.72
N PRO A 239 11.69 -0.81 2.93
CA PRO A 239 11.74 -2.22 3.28
C PRO A 239 12.71 -2.47 4.45
N ASN A 240 12.38 -3.40 5.34
CA ASN A 240 13.26 -3.85 6.43
C ASN A 240 14.17 -4.95 5.89
N ILE A 241 15.38 -4.58 5.51
CA ILE A 241 16.34 -5.45 4.82
C ILE A 241 17.61 -5.73 5.62
N GLU A 242 17.83 -5.03 6.72
CA GLU A 242 19.10 -4.99 7.43
C GLU A 242 19.56 -6.41 7.81
N ILE A 243 18.68 -7.19 8.40
CA ILE A 243 18.99 -8.57 8.83
C ILE A 243 19.39 -9.48 7.65
N ALA A 244 18.77 -9.29 6.48
CA ALA A 244 19.10 -10.05 5.27
C ALA A 244 20.44 -9.58 4.69
N LYS A 245 20.65 -8.25 4.62
CA LYS A 245 21.89 -7.64 4.12
C LYS A 245 23.09 -8.06 4.97
N ASP A 246 22.96 -8.01 6.30
CA ASP A 246 24.02 -8.38 7.24
C ASP A 246 24.36 -9.88 7.18
N ALA A 247 23.39 -10.70 6.74
CA ALA A 247 23.59 -12.13 6.48
C ALA A 247 24.18 -12.46 5.09
N GLY A 248 24.49 -11.45 4.27
CA GLY A 248 25.01 -11.61 2.93
C GLY A 248 23.97 -12.04 1.88
N ILE A 249 22.68 -11.90 2.20
CA ILE A 249 21.57 -12.17 1.25
C ILE A 249 21.47 -10.98 0.27
N GLU A 250 21.34 -11.28 -1.02
CA GLU A 250 21.35 -10.28 -2.08
C GLU A 250 20.16 -9.32 -1.97
N ILE A 251 20.47 -8.02 -2.03
CA ILE A 251 19.49 -6.94 -2.12
C ILE A 251 19.36 -6.56 -3.59
N GLY A 252 18.13 -6.47 -4.08
CA GLY A 252 17.84 -6.18 -5.47
C GLY A 252 17.95 -4.70 -5.83
N SER A 253 17.79 -4.41 -7.10
CA SER A 253 17.88 -3.03 -7.64
C SER A 253 16.81 -2.08 -7.12
N THR A 254 15.76 -2.61 -6.52
CA THR A 254 14.68 -1.83 -5.91
C THR A 254 14.99 -1.41 -4.47
N GLY A 255 16.07 -1.90 -3.89
CA GLY A 255 16.43 -1.71 -2.48
C GLY A 255 15.75 -2.70 -1.52
N ALA A 256 14.95 -3.65 -2.03
CA ALA A 256 14.34 -4.72 -1.26
C ALA A 256 15.11 -6.04 -1.42
N ILE A 257 14.78 -7.05 -0.61
CA ILE A 257 15.42 -8.38 -0.69
C ILE A 257 15.09 -8.99 -2.06
N LYS A 258 16.14 -9.39 -2.80
CA LYS A 258 15.99 -10.04 -4.10
C LYS A 258 15.47 -11.45 -3.94
N VAL A 259 14.44 -11.78 -4.71
CA VAL A 259 13.86 -13.12 -4.76
C VAL A 259 13.59 -13.54 -6.21
N ASN A 260 13.60 -14.84 -6.44
CA ASN A 260 13.13 -15.43 -7.69
C ASN A 260 11.60 -15.63 -7.69
N LYS A 261 11.03 -16.19 -8.74
CA LYS A 261 9.58 -16.50 -8.84
C LYS A 261 9.06 -17.44 -7.76
N LEU A 262 9.95 -18.22 -7.13
CA LEU A 262 9.61 -19.11 -6.02
C LEU A 262 9.67 -18.42 -4.66
N MET A 263 9.84 -17.09 -4.62
CA MET A 263 10.10 -16.31 -3.40
C MET A 263 11.38 -16.73 -2.67
N GLN A 264 12.30 -17.44 -3.34
CA GLN A 264 13.58 -17.89 -2.80
C GLN A 264 14.61 -16.77 -2.97
N THR A 265 15.44 -16.56 -1.94
CA THR A 265 16.53 -15.58 -1.94
C THR A 265 17.77 -16.11 -2.68
N SER A 266 18.89 -15.40 -2.59
CA SER A 266 20.21 -15.90 -3.04
C SER A 266 20.74 -17.08 -2.22
N VAL A 267 20.09 -17.44 -1.12
CA VAL A 267 20.41 -18.58 -0.26
C VAL A 267 19.32 -19.63 -0.36
N GLU A 268 19.68 -20.86 -0.73
CA GLU A 268 18.76 -21.94 -1.11
C GLU A 268 17.63 -22.23 -0.09
N ASN A 269 17.94 -22.23 1.19
CA ASN A 269 16.98 -22.55 2.26
C ASN A 269 16.30 -21.32 2.86
N ILE A 270 16.50 -20.14 2.27
CA ILE A 270 15.96 -18.87 2.76
C ILE A 270 15.05 -18.26 1.71
N PHE A 271 13.84 -17.95 2.12
CA PHE A 271 12.81 -17.28 1.33
C PHE A 271 12.55 -15.88 1.89
N ALA A 272 12.03 -14.96 1.08
CA ALA A 272 11.55 -13.68 1.55
C ALA A 272 10.22 -13.32 0.89
N CYS A 273 9.32 -12.65 1.64
CA CYS A 273 7.99 -12.30 1.13
C CYS A 273 7.40 -11.09 1.86
N GLY A 274 6.44 -10.44 1.23
CA GLY A 274 5.80 -9.22 1.72
C GLY A 274 6.61 -7.96 1.41
N ASP A 275 6.42 -6.93 2.24
CA ASP A 275 6.97 -5.60 1.97
C ASP A 275 8.51 -5.53 2.04
N CYS A 276 9.20 -6.55 2.55
CA CYS A 276 10.66 -6.59 2.56
C CYS A 276 11.28 -7.13 1.25
N ALA A 277 10.50 -7.78 0.39
CA ALA A 277 10.97 -8.42 -0.83
C ALA A 277 10.58 -7.64 -2.10
N GLU A 278 11.44 -7.67 -3.13
CA GLU A 278 11.08 -7.15 -4.44
C GLU A 278 10.18 -8.13 -5.20
N LYS A 279 9.53 -7.63 -6.25
CA LYS A 279 8.51 -8.35 -7.01
C LYS A 279 8.70 -8.15 -8.49
N ARG A 280 8.24 -9.10 -9.30
CA ARG A 280 8.20 -8.93 -10.75
C ARG A 280 6.94 -8.18 -11.16
N HIS A 281 7.05 -7.19 -12.03
CA HIS A 281 5.88 -6.56 -12.66
C HIS A 281 5.40 -7.39 -13.85
N ILE A 282 4.10 -7.72 -13.89
CA ILE A 282 3.51 -8.63 -14.90
C ILE A 282 3.68 -8.09 -16.32
N ILE A 283 3.48 -6.79 -16.54
CA ILE A 283 3.49 -6.17 -17.88
C ILE A 283 4.85 -6.28 -18.56
N ASN A 284 5.94 -5.98 -17.83
CA ASN A 284 7.28 -5.87 -18.45
C ASN A 284 8.33 -6.82 -17.88
N GLY A 285 7.96 -7.63 -16.90
CA GLY A 285 8.86 -8.58 -16.25
C GLY A 285 9.98 -7.97 -15.40
N LYS A 286 10.05 -6.65 -15.23
CA LYS A 286 11.09 -5.99 -14.43
C LYS A 286 10.77 -6.07 -12.94
N ASN A 287 11.82 -6.06 -12.13
CA ASN A 287 11.65 -6.02 -10.68
C ASN A 287 11.15 -4.64 -10.23
N VAL A 288 10.20 -4.67 -9.32
CA VAL A 288 9.57 -3.50 -8.68
C VAL A 288 9.42 -3.74 -7.17
N TRP A 289 9.27 -2.67 -6.44
CA TRP A 289 8.92 -2.74 -5.03
C TRP A 289 7.57 -2.06 -4.80
N ILE A 290 6.57 -2.86 -4.42
CA ILE A 290 5.18 -2.46 -4.26
C ILE A 290 4.66 -3.08 -2.96
N PRO A 291 4.71 -2.34 -1.83
CA PRO A 291 4.34 -2.84 -0.51
C PRO A 291 2.82 -2.82 -0.32
N LEU A 292 2.12 -3.87 -0.74
CA LEU A 292 0.68 -4.03 -0.62
C LEU A 292 0.30 -5.29 0.14
N GLY A 293 -0.65 -5.19 1.07
CA GLY A 293 -1.09 -6.29 1.94
C GLY A 293 -1.67 -7.50 1.19
N SER A 294 -2.42 -7.27 0.10
CA SER A 294 -2.95 -8.33 -0.76
C SER A 294 -1.84 -9.12 -1.45
N THR A 295 -0.81 -8.43 -1.92
CA THR A 295 0.39 -9.01 -2.52
C THR A 295 1.18 -9.81 -1.48
N ALA A 296 1.44 -9.21 -0.30
CA ALA A 296 2.16 -9.86 0.80
C ALA A 296 1.52 -11.20 1.19
N ASN A 297 0.18 -11.29 1.17
CA ASN A 297 -0.56 -12.51 1.46
C ASN A 297 -0.33 -13.61 0.39
N LYS A 298 -0.35 -13.23 -0.90
CA LYS A 298 -0.08 -14.16 -2.02
C LYS A 298 1.37 -14.66 -1.99
N GLU A 299 2.32 -13.77 -1.75
CA GLU A 299 3.75 -14.10 -1.63
C GLU A 299 4.02 -15.02 -0.45
N GLY A 300 3.45 -14.75 0.73
CA GLY A 300 3.57 -15.59 1.91
C GLY A 300 3.06 -17.03 1.65
N ARG A 301 1.98 -17.15 0.86
CA ARG A 301 1.47 -18.46 0.42
C ARG A 301 2.48 -19.16 -0.51
N CYS A 302 3.03 -18.47 -1.49
CA CYS A 302 3.99 -19.01 -2.45
C CYS A 302 5.29 -19.43 -1.75
N ALA A 303 5.86 -18.57 -0.90
CA ALA A 303 7.04 -18.87 -0.10
C ALA A 303 6.85 -20.13 0.78
N ALA A 304 5.68 -20.24 1.41
CA ALA A 304 5.34 -21.40 2.24
C ALA A 304 5.27 -22.72 1.43
N MET A 305 4.66 -22.68 0.24
CA MET A 305 4.58 -23.87 -0.62
C MET A 305 5.98 -24.33 -1.04
N ASN A 306 6.82 -23.42 -1.49
CA ASN A 306 8.18 -23.74 -1.90
C ASN A 306 9.07 -24.17 -0.72
N ALA A 307 8.94 -23.56 0.44
CA ALA A 307 9.60 -23.99 1.66
C ALA A 307 9.19 -25.42 2.08
N ALA A 308 7.93 -25.81 1.81
CA ALA A 308 7.41 -27.16 2.02
C ALA A 308 7.76 -28.16 0.89
N GLY A 309 8.56 -27.76 -0.11
CA GLY A 309 8.93 -28.62 -1.24
C GLY A 309 7.85 -28.72 -2.33
N ILE A 310 6.80 -27.91 -2.28
CA ILE A 310 5.72 -27.90 -3.27
C ILE A 310 5.93 -26.74 -4.22
N TYR A 311 6.18 -27.02 -5.49
CA TYR A 311 6.42 -26.03 -6.51
C TYR A 311 5.25 -25.04 -6.65
N CYS A 312 5.55 -23.73 -6.58
CA CYS A 312 4.60 -22.65 -6.74
C CYS A 312 5.31 -21.40 -7.27
N GLU A 313 4.94 -20.93 -8.43
CA GLU A 313 5.41 -19.64 -8.95
C GLU A 313 4.51 -18.49 -8.47
N PHE A 314 5.13 -17.37 -8.12
CA PHE A 314 4.47 -16.09 -7.96
C PHE A 314 4.59 -15.31 -9.26
N GLU A 315 3.48 -15.14 -9.96
CA GLU A 315 3.46 -14.52 -11.29
C GLU A 315 3.88 -13.06 -11.31
N GLY A 316 3.74 -12.37 -10.18
CA GLY A 316 4.09 -10.97 -10.03
C GLY A 316 2.90 -10.08 -9.68
N VAL A 317 3.05 -8.79 -9.96
CA VAL A 317 2.10 -7.74 -9.56
C VAL A 317 1.75 -6.81 -10.72
N LEU A 318 0.58 -6.18 -10.63
CA LEU A 318 0.11 -5.13 -11.54
C LEU A 318 0.08 -3.74 -10.89
N ASP A 319 0.56 -3.60 -9.64
CA ASP A 319 0.44 -2.35 -8.87
C ASP A 319 -1.04 -1.92 -8.70
N SER A 320 -1.94 -2.89 -8.51
CA SER A 320 -3.36 -2.61 -8.32
C SER A 320 -3.60 -2.08 -6.92
N ALA A 321 -4.14 -0.88 -6.82
CA ALA A 321 -4.40 -0.19 -5.57
C ALA A 321 -5.77 0.50 -5.60
N VAL A 322 -6.38 0.60 -4.42
CA VAL A 322 -7.58 1.39 -4.17
C VAL A 322 -7.48 2.04 -2.80
N SER A 323 -7.89 3.28 -2.72
CA SER A 323 -8.05 4.03 -1.46
C SER A 323 -9.27 4.93 -1.57
N ARG A 324 -9.77 5.35 -0.42
CA ARG A 324 -10.85 6.32 -0.31
C ARG A 324 -10.40 7.49 0.55
N CYS A 325 -10.82 8.69 0.15
CA CYS A 325 -10.75 9.87 0.97
C CYS A 325 -12.06 10.64 0.81
N LEU A 326 -12.75 10.89 1.92
CA LEU A 326 -14.09 11.47 1.93
C LEU A 326 -15.03 10.65 1.01
N ASN A 327 -15.76 11.28 0.11
CA ASN A 327 -16.64 10.57 -0.84
C ASN A 327 -15.94 10.23 -2.18
N THR A 328 -14.60 10.20 -2.19
CA THR A 328 -13.82 9.97 -3.40
C THR A 328 -13.05 8.66 -3.30
N THR A 329 -13.41 7.70 -4.13
CA THR A 329 -12.64 6.47 -4.38
C THR A 329 -11.61 6.73 -5.48
N MET A 330 -10.37 6.35 -5.22
CA MET A 330 -9.24 6.44 -6.13
C MET A 330 -8.69 5.04 -6.35
N SER A 331 -8.66 4.57 -7.59
CA SER A 331 -8.20 3.21 -7.91
C SER A 331 -7.32 3.21 -9.14
N MET A 332 -6.33 2.32 -9.18
CA MET A 332 -5.43 2.19 -10.33
C MET A 332 -4.92 0.76 -10.48
N THR A 333 -4.45 0.43 -11.68
CA THR A 333 -3.77 -0.83 -12.00
C THR A 333 -2.84 -0.65 -13.19
N GLY A 334 -1.75 -1.42 -13.24
CA GLY A 334 -0.77 -1.35 -14.33
C GLY A 334 0.06 -0.08 -14.32
N PHE A 335 0.41 0.41 -15.50
CA PHE A 335 1.22 1.60 -15.68
C PHE A 335 0.37 2.85 -15.88
N THR A 336 0.75 3.93 -15.21
CA THR A 336 0.40 5.29 -15.62
C THR A 336 1.15 5.66 -16.90
N GLU A 337 0.77 6.74 -17.59
CA GLU A 337 1.54 7.23 -18.74
C GLU A 337 2.99 7.50 -18.37
N LYS A 338 3.23 8.16 -17.23
CA LYS A 338 4.59 8.43 -16.71
C LYS A 338 5.39 7.14 -16.52
N LYS A 339 4.79 6.11 -15.91
CA LYS A 339 5.45 4.81 -15.72
C LYS A 339 5.71 4.11 -17.05
N ALA A 340 4.75 4.15 -17.99
CA ALA A 340 4.90 3.55 -19.31
C ALA A 340 6.09 4.16 -20.05
N ILE A 341 6.20 5.50 -20.11
CA ILE A 341 7.34 6.21 -20.70
C ILE A 341 8.66 5.80 -20.03
N LYS A 342 8.69 5.80 -18.69
CA LYS A 342 9.88 5.41 -17.92
C LYS A 342 10.37 4.00 -18.25
N PHE A 343 9.46 3.09 -18.59
CA PHE A 343 9.78 1.72 -18.94
C PHE A 343 10.02 1.49 -20.44
N GLY A 344 9.94 2.54 -21.27
CA GLY A 344 10.28 2.51 -22.70
C GLY A 344 9.11 2.18 -23.62
N TYR A 345 7.88 2.28 -23.14
CA TYR A 345 6.67 2.19 -23.97
C TYR A 345 6.35 3.54 -24.61
N THR A 346 5.56 3.51 -25.68
CA THR A 346 4.99 4.69 -26.33
C THR A 346 3.51 4.77 -25.95
N PRO A 347 3.16 5.39 -24.81
CA PRO A 347 1.78 5.34 -24.34
C PRO A 347 0.87 6.21 -25.19
N VAL A 348 -0.35 5.74 -25.36
CA VAL A 348 -1.52 6.50 -25.79
C VAL A 348 -2.61 6.31 -24.74
N SER A 349 -3.33 7.38 -24.41
CA SER A 349 -4.37 7.31 -23.37
C SER A 349 -5.69 7.89 -23.81
N ALA A 350 -6.77 7.47 -23.14
CA ALA A 350 -8.08 8.06 -23.23
C ALA A 350 -8.60 8.38 -21.82
N ILE A 351 -9.16 9.56 -21.66
CA ILE A 351 -9.85 9.99 -20.45
C ILE A 351 -11.32 10.17 -20.78
N VAL A 352 -12.18 9.64 -19.93
CA VAL A 352 -13.63 9.87 -19.98
C VAL A 352 -14.12 10.35 -18.64
N SER A 353 -15.04 11.33 -18.66
CA SER A 353 -15.84 11.74 -17.52
C SER A 353 -17.29 11.46 -17.87
N LYS A 354 -17.93 10.58 -17.11
CA LYS A 354 -19.28 10.09 -17.32
C LYS A 354 -19.95 9.86 -15.97
N LEU A 355 -21.27 9.69 -15.97
CA LEU A 355 -21.96 9.16 -14.81
C LEU A 355 -21.59 7.68 -14.59
N ASP A 356 -21.45 7.28 -13.34
CA ASP A 356 -21.17 5.89 -12.93
C ASP A 356 -22.32 4.94 -13.27
N LYS A 357 -23.55 5.49 -13.34
CA LYS A 357 -24.83 4.81 -13.68
C LYS A 357 -25.77 5.77 -14.42
N VAL A 358 -26.97 5.34 -14.74
CA VAL A 358 -27.94 6.17 -15.46
C VAL A 358 -28.40 7.37 -14.61
N GLY A 359 -28.52 8.55 -15.23
CA GLY A 359 -28.72 9.83 -14.54
C GLY A 359 -30.06 10.02 -13.81
N TYR A 360 -31.02 9.13 -14.01
CA TYR A 360 -32.28 9.16 -13.24
C TYR A 360 -32.18 8.41 -11.90
N MET A 361 -31.06 7.76 -11.60
CA MET A 361 -30.81 7.19 -10.28
C MET A 361 -30.37 8.31 -9.32
N PRO A 362 -30.98 8.43 -8.13
CA PRO A 362 -30.74 9.57 -7.24
C PRO A 362 -29.32 9.67 -6.68
N ASP A 363 -28.59 8.55 -6.70
CA ASP A 363 -27.18 8.43 -6.23
C ASP A 363 -26.18 8.33 -7.40
N ALA A 364 -26.60 8.73 -8.63
CA ALA A 364 -25.70 8.80 -9.78
C ALA A 364 -24.65 9.90 -9.54
N ASP A 365 -23.38 9.57 -9.77
CA ASP A 365 -22.24 10.48 -9.55
C ASP A 365 -21.23 10.34 -10.69
N ASP A 366 -20.38 11.34 -10.84
CA ASP A 366 -19.35 11.34 -11.87
C ASP A 366 -18.26 10.30 -11.58
N ILE A 367 -17.88 9.59 -12.63
CA ILE A 367 -16.67 8.76 -12.65
C ILE A 367 -15.73 9.26 -13.73
N ILE A 368 -14.47 9.41 -13.39
CA ILE A 368 -13.39 9.76 -14.30
C ILE A 368 -12.50 8.54 -14.46
N LEU A 369 -12.32 8.12 -15.71
CA LEU A 369 -11.49 6.96 -16.06
C LEU A 369 -10.42 7.38 -17.04
N LYS A 370 -9.19 6.98 -16.79
CA LYS A 370 -8.07 7.07 -17.72
C LYS A 370 -7.56 5.65 -18.01
N VAL A 371 -7.47 5.30 -19.28
CA VAL A 371 -6.89 4.03 -19.74
C VAL A 371 -5.67 4.31 -20.58
N VAL A 372 -4.62 3.50 -20.39
CA VAL A 372 -3.33 3.63 -21.07
C VAL A 372 -3.04 2.36 -21.85
N ALA A 373 -2.63 2.50 -23.10
CA ALA A 373 -2.16 1.42 -23.97
C ALA A 373 -0.82 1.79 -24.62
N ASP A 374 -0.11 0.79 -25.14
CA ASP A 374 1.05 1.01 -25.96
C ASP A 374 0.62 1.29 -27.41
N LYS A 375 1.02 2.44 -27.93
CA LYS A 375 0.67 2.88 -29.29
C LYS A 375 1.18 1.93 -30.38
N ILE A 376 2.31 1.25 -30.14
CA ILE A 376 2.95 0.39 -31.14
C ILE A 376 2.26 -0.96 -31.24
N THR A 377 1.87 -1.54 -30.11
CA THR A 377 1.33 -2.91 -30.03
C THR A 377 -0.18 -2.96 -29.84
N GLY A 378 -0.81 -1.86 -29.45
CA GLY A 378 -2.21 -1.82 -29.03
C GLY A 378 -2.54 -2.53 -27.71
N MET A 379 -1.51 -3.01 -27.00
CA MET A 379 -1.66 -3.74 -25.75
C MET A 379 -2.03 -2.80 -24.60
N LEU A 380 -2.91 -3.23 -23.74
CA LEU A 380 -3.26 -2.50 -22.51
C LEU A 380 -2.06 -2.42 -21.58
N LEU A 381 -1.79 -1.24 -21.03
CA LEU A 381 -0.73 -0.99 -20.07
C LEU A 381 -1.24 -0.66 -18.66
N GLY A 382 -2.42 -0.06 -18.54
CA GLY A 382 -2.96 0.28 -17.23
C GLY A 382 -4.14 1.23 -17.28
N GLY A 383 -4.57 1.65 -16.10
CA GLY A 383 -5.60 2.65 -15.98
C GLY A 383 -5.83 3.12 -14.55
N GLN A 384 -6.55 4.23 -14.46
CA GLN A 384 -6.85 4.97 -13.25
C GLN A 384 -8.33 5.34 -13.24
N ALA A 385 -8.96 5.29 -12.08
CA ALA A 385 -10.37 5.63 -11.90
C ALA A 385 -10.57 6.48 -10.65
N ILE A 386 -11.42 7.49 -10.75
CA ILE A 386 -11.83 8.39 -9.68
C ILE A 386 -13.34 8.47 -9.70
N GLY A 387 -14.00 8.30 -8.56
CA GLY A 387 -15.46 8.39 -8.46
C GLY A 387 -15.93 8.06 -7.05
N ALA A 388 -17.24 7.95 -6.84
CA ALA A 388 -17.80 7.49 -5.58
C ALA A 388 -17.81 5.96 -5.50
N ILE A 389 -18.74 5.33 -6.20
CA ILE A 389 -18.96 3.87 -6.21
C ILE A 389 -18.58 3.31 -7.58
N GLY A 390 -17.96 2.12 -7.61
CA GLY A 390 -17.70 1.39 -8.85
C GLY A 390 -16.43 1.78 -9.61
N ALA A 391 -15.63 2.73 -9.12
CA ALA A 391 -14.30 3.03 -9.65
C ALA A 391 -13.37 1.81 -9.51
N ASP A 392 -13.37 1.17 -8.34
CA ASP A 392 -12.62 -0.04 -8.04
C ASP A 392 -13.02 -1.25 -8.90
N LYS A 393 -14.33 -1.42 -9.19
CA LYS A 393 -14.83 -2.53 -10.01
C LYS A 393 -14.29 -2.46 -11.44
N ARG A 394 -14.26 -1.27 -12.04
CA ARG A 394 -13.75 -1.05 -13.39
C ARG A 394 -12.24 -1.27 -13.47
N ILE A 395 -11.51 -0.86 -12.43
CA ILE A 395 -10.07 -1.14 -12.32
C ILE A 395 -9.80 -2.63 -12.10
N ASN A 396 -10.66 -3.35 -11.35
CA ASN A 396 -10.52 -4.81 -11.20
C ASN A 396 -10.76 -5.55 -12.53
N SER A 397 -11.71 -5.09 -13.35
CA SER A 397 -11.93 -5.62 -14.70
C SER A 397 -10.70 -5.40 -15.59
N LEU A 398 -10.13 -4.18 -15.54
CA LEU A 398 -8.90 -3.85 -16.26
C LEU A 398 -7.71 -4.67 -15.76
N ALA A 399 -7.58 -4.89 -14.45
CA ALA A 399 -6.51 -5.72 -13.88
C ALA A 399 -6.59 -7.17 -14.40
N SER A 400 -7.79 -7.71 -14.57
CA SER A 400 -7.99 -9.04 -15.16
C SER A 400 -7.58 -9.07 -16.65
N ALA A 401 -7.89 -8.02 -17.39
CA ALA A 401 -7.48 -7.87 -18.78
C ALA A 401 -5.94 -7.76 -18.93
N LEU A 402 -5.30 -6.98 -18.06
CA LEU A 402 -3.83 -6.86 -18.03
C LEU A 402 -3.14 -8.19 -17.69
N LEU A 403 -3.71 -8.97 -16.77
CA LEU A 403 -3.22 -10.31 -16.45
C LEU A 403 -3.35 -11.27 -17.63
N ALA A 404 -4.43 -11.15 -18.41
CA ALA A 404 -4.67 -11.92 -19.62
C ALA A 404 -3.94 -11.37 -20.86
N HIS A 405 -3.17 -10.28 -20.71
CA HIS A 405 -2.46 -9.61 -21.80
C HIS A 405 -3.38 -9.22 -22.98
N LEU A 406 -4.57 -8.67 -22.67
CA LEU A 406 -5.50 -8.23 -23.71
C LEU A 406 -5.04 -6.91 -24.36
N SER A 407 -5.33 -6.80 -25.65
CA SER A 407 -5.25 -5.55 -26.42
C SER A 407 -6.48 -4.67 -26.16
N VAL A 408 -6.41 -3.40 -26.59
CA VAL A 408 -7.55 -2.47 -26.60
C VAL A 408 -8.68 -3.02 -27.46
N GLU A 409 -8.36 -3.62 -28.62
CA GLU A 409 -9.32 -4.21 -29.56
C GLU A 409 -10.13 -5.32 -28.87
N GLU A 410 -9.44 -6.29 -28.27
CA GLU A 410 -10.07 -7.42 -27.59
C GLU A 410 -10.94 -6.96 -26.41
N PHE A 411 -10.45 -6.04 -25.58
CA PHE A 411 -11.22 -5.56 -24.44
C PHE A 411 -12.40 -4.69 -24.83
N SER A 412 -12.33 -3.97 -25.95
CA SER A 412 -13.44 -3.12 -26.42
C SER A 412 -14.72 -3.90 -26.72
N SER A 413 -14.59 -5.21 -26.96
CA SER A 413 -15.69 -6.15 -27.21
C SER A 413 -16.20 -6.86 -25.96
N ASN A 414 -15.70 -6.48 -24.75
CA ASN A 414 -16.07 -7.16 -23.51
C ASN A 414 -17.55 -6.93 -23.16
N ASP A 415 -18.26 -8.04 -22.87
CA ASP A 415 -19.65 -8.02 -22.43
C ASP A 415 -19.76 -7.69 -20.94
N MET A 416 -19.82 -6.39 -20.65
CA MET A 416 -19.98 -5.91 -19.27
C MET A 416 -21.43 -5.90 -18.83
N THR A 417 -21.69 -6.31 -17.60
CA THR A 417 -23.03 -6.34 -17.02
C THR A 417 -23.66 -4.95 -16.95
N TYR A 418 -24.95 -4.86 -17.32
CA TYR A 418 -25.72 -3.64 -17.25
C TYR A 418 -27.01 -3.83 -16.45
N SER A 419 -27.28 -2.87 -15.59
CA SER A 419 -28.59 -2.55 -15.03
C SER A 419 -28.57 -1.12 -14.52
N PRO A 420 -29.68 -0.37 -14.56
CA PRO A 420 -29.75 1.04 -14.19
C PRO A 420 -29.06 1.43 -12.88
N PRO A 421 -29.12 0.65 -11.78
CA PRO A 421 -28.46 1.01 -10.53
C PRO A 421 -26.93 0.82 -10.52
N TYR A 422 -26.35 0.19 -11.56
CA TYR A 422 -24.94 -0.26 -11.53
C TYR A 422 -24.06 0.36 -12.62
N SER A 423 -24.64 0.70 -13.79
CA SER A 423 -23.90 1.25 -14.91
C SER A 423 -24.81 2.03 -15.87
N THR A 424 -24.21 2.75 -16.81
CA THR A 424 -24.87 3.22 -18.03
C THR A 424 -24.91 2.08 -19.05
N THR A 425 -25.78 2.16 -20.08
CA THR A 425 -25.94 1.13 -21.13
C THR A 425 -24.60 0.76 -21.78
N ILE A 426 -23.73 1.74 -22.02
CA ILE A 426 -22.34 1.50 -22.39
C ILE A 426 -21.51 1.93 -21.19
N ASP A 427 -20.84 0.96 -20.54
CA ASP A 427 -20.05 1.25 -19.35
C ASP A 427 -18.97 2.30 -19.65
N PRO A 428 -18.70 3.24 -18.73
CA PRO A 428 -17.63 4.23 -18.88
C PRO A 428 -16.26 3.64 -19.27
N LEU A 429 -15.93 2.42 -18.81
CA LEU A 429 -14.69 1.74 -19.20
C LEU A 429 -14.71 1.34 -20.68
N ILE A 430 -15.80 0.82 -21.18
CA ILE A 430 -15.97 0.51 -22.62
C ILE A 430 -15.90 1.79 -23.45
N ASN A 431 -16.52 2.90 -22.99
CA ASN A 431 -16.38 4.18 -23.67
C ASN A 431 -14.93 4.62 -23.79
N ALA A 432 -14.14 4.49 -22.70
CA ALA A 432 -12.71 4.81 -22.72
C ALA A 432 -11.95 3.93 -23.74
N MET A 433 -12.26 2.64 -23.80
CA MET A 433 -11.65 1.71 -24.76
C MET A 433 -11.98 2.05 -26.21
N LEU A 434 -13.23 2.39 -26.53
CA LEU A 434 -13.64 2.79 -27.88
C LEU A 434 -12.92 4.07 -28.34
N ILE A 435 -12.77 5.06 -27.45
CA ILE A 435 -11.99 6.26 -27.73
C ILE A 435 -10.52 5.92 -27.96
N LEU A 436 -9.96 5.03 -27.15
CA LEU A 436 -8.56 4.62 -27.26
C LEU A 436 -8.32 3.84 -28.55
N LYS A 437 -9.25 2.94 -28.94
CA LYS A 437 -9.24 2.22 -30.21
C LYS A 437 -9.17 3.20 -31.40
N ASN A 438 -10.09 4.18 -31.44
CA ASN A 438 -10.10 5.19 -32.51
C ASN A 438 -8.77 5.97 -32.59
N LYS A 439 -8.16 6.30 -31.44
CA LYS A 439 -6.85 6.96 -31.40
C LYS A 439 -5.73 6.08 -31.97
N LEU A 440 -5.77 4.78 -31.75
CA LEU A 440 -4.80 3.83 -32.30
C LEU A 440 -4.94 3.66 -33.81
N GLU A 441 -6.17 3.70 -34.33
CA GLU A 441 -6.45 3.56 -35.78
C GLU A 441 -6.07 4.82 -36.57
N THR A 442 -6.14 6.01 -35.93
CA THR A 442 -5.90 7.31 -36.60
C THR A 442 -4.47 7.84 -36.41
N SER A 443 -3.62 7.14 -35.69
CA SER A 443 -2.26 7.55 -35.32
C SER A 443 -1.19 6.76 -36.06
#